data_3fa97a0e13bc1cc3be6b3812b129090b
#
_entry.id   3fa97a0e13bc1cc3be6b3812b129090b
#
_cell.length_a   1.000
_cell.length_b   1.000
_cell.length_c   1.000
_cell.angle_alpha   90.00
_cell.angle_beta   90.00
_cell.angle_gamma   90.00
#
_symmetry.space_group_name_H-M   'P 1'
#
loop_
_entity.id
_entity.type
_entity.pdbx_description
1 polymer ?
#
loop_
_entity_poly.entity_id
_entity_poly.type
_entity_poly.pdbx_seq_one_letter_code
_entity_poly.pdbx_strand_id
1 'polypeptide(L)'
;LPRFVHWGRPLTAPETVINTFDALAPQRVSGALDYTAWPSVLPTQSEAWSGSDRFDVRRDGVELFCKFQVTDIKAETVAAGKTYTMAEKDGYPSWSVASEPKQTPTVTVTAEDVEQCVKLTWTCELDETGLIRQHAEVTNTGEGRLEIGKIELAFSVPADANEILTTTGHHLRERSPQRQDFTIGRFAKSSMIGRPDFDATLLLSVGEHGFGFTHGNVYSAHVAWSGNSVLSAERLPYTTGVIGGGEVLFGGEVGLEHGESYTTPWLVGSYGEGLNEVASRFHGYIRRVHRDWLVDHGIAPKPRPVILNTWEAVYFNHDYDTLTALADKAVESGVERFVVDDGWFGARRDDTAGLGDWQISQDVWPDGDKSLKALA
;
A
#
# COMPACT_ATOMS: atom_id res chain seq x y z
N LEU A 1 23.22 -2.76 3.77
CA LEU A 1 22.06 -1.92 3.40
C LEU A 1 21.58 -1.07 4.59
N PRO A 2 20.75 0.00 4.38
CA PRO A 2 20.18 0.83 5.43
C PRO A 2 19.35 0.03 6.44
N ARG A 3 19.19 0.58 7.65
CA ARG A 3 18.45 -0.05 8.74
C ARG A 3 17.58 0.97 9.45
N PHE A 4 16.33 0.62 9.74
CA PHE A 4 15.49 1.42 10.61
C PHE A 4 15.84 1.11 12.07
N VAL A 5 16.44 2.06 12.75
CA VAL A 5 16.75 1.96 14.19
C VAL A 5 15.54 2.42 15.01
N HIS A 6 14.83 3.43 14.49
CA HIS A 6 13.58 3.94 15.04
C HIS A 6 12.72 4.55 13.95
N TRP A 7 11.44 4.31 14.03
CA TRP A 7 10.39 5.06 13.35
C TRP A 7 9.13 5.03 14.21
N GLY A 8 8.34 6.10 14.16
CA GLY A 8 7.16 6.21 15.01
C GLY A 8 7.05 7.56 15.70
N ARG A 9 6.84 7.56 17.04
CA ARG A 9 6.72 8.79 17.82
C ARG A 9 7.99 9.64 17.70
N PRO A 10 7.87 10.97 17.53
CA PRO A 10 9.03 11.85 17.53
C PRO A 10 9.87 11.67 18.80
N LEU A 11 11.18 11.59 18.63
CA LEU A 11 12.12 11.46 19.75
C LEU A 11 12.28 12.81 20.46
N THR A 12 12.20 12.81 21.77
CA THR A 12 12.63 13.94 22.62
C THR A 12 14.14 13.92 22.73
N ALA A 13 14.81 15.03 22.43
CA ALA A 13 16.27 15.16 22.43
C ALA A 13 16.96 14.13 21.48
N PRO A 14 16.67 14.17 20.17
CA PRO A 14 17.12 13.15 19.22
C PRO A 14 18.64 12.95 19.21
N GLU A 15 19.43 14.02 19.37
CA GLU A 15 20.90 13.95 19.40
C GLU A 15 21.43 13.05 20.52
N THR A 16 20.81 13.11 21.70
CA THR A 16 21.20 12.27 22.85
C THR A 16 20.78 10.82 22.62
N VAL A 17 19.61 10.60 22.03
CA VAL A 17 19.06 9.26 21.77
C VAL A 17 19.83 8.55 20.68
N ILE A 18 20.21 9.24 19.59
CA ILE A 18 20.99 8.66 18.49
C ILE A 18 22.30 8.06 19.00
N ASN A 19 23.00 8.75 19.90
CA ASN A 19 24.24 8.26 20.49
C ASN A 19 24.05 7.03 21.39
N THR A 20 22.83 6.74 21.83
CA THR A 20 22.52 5.56 22.66
C THR A 20 22.09 4.34 21.86
N PHE A 21 21.70 4.50 20.58
CA PHE A 21 21.25 3.38 19.76
C PHE A 21 22.31 2.30 19.58
N ASP A 22 23.57 2.69 19.37
CA ASP A 22 24.67 1.72 19.26
C ASP A 22 24.85 0.93 20.57
N ALA A 23 24.66 1.58 21.73
CA ALA A 23 24.73 0.92 23.03
C ALA A 23 23.52 0.03 23.31
N LEU A 24 22.36 0.32 22.70
CA LEU A 24 21.14 -0.48 22.81
C LEU A 24 21.07 -1.59 21.75
N ALA A 25 21.95 -1.57 20.77
CA ALA A 25 22.01 -2.63 19.78
C ALA A 25 22.27 -3.99 20.45
N PRO A 26 21.53 -5.05 20.09
CA PRO A 26 21.78 -6.37 20.63
C PRO A 26 23.25 -6.75 20.46
N GLN A 27 23.90 -7.12 21.56
CA GLN A 27 25.32 -7.53 21.54
C GLN A 27 25.46 -8.82 20.73
N ARG A 28 26.50 -8.89 19.91
CA ARG A 28 26.85 -10.14 19.23
C ARG A 28 27.09 -11.25 20.27
N VAL A 29 26.37 -12.33 20.17
CA VAL A 29 26.63 -13.51 20.97
C VAL A 29 27.93 -14.14 20.49
N SER A 30 28.87 -14.38 21.42
CA SER A 30 30.24 -14.76 21.11
C SER A 30 30.35 -15.95 20.16
N GLY A 31 31.18 -15.80 19.19
CA GLY A 31 32.03 -16.82 18.60
C GLY A 31 31.61 -17.42 17.30
N ALA A 32 30.39 -17.54 16.87
CA ALA A 32 30.11 -18.31 15.68
C ALA A 32 29.12 -17.73 14.67
N LEU A 33 28.32 -16.76 15.05
CA LEU A 33 27.25 -16.29 14.18
C LEU A 33 27.26 -14.76 14.14
N ASP A 34 27.58 -14.21 12.99
CA ASP A 34 27.53 -12.78 12.72
C ASP A 34 26.09 -12.33 12.49
N TYR A 35 25.28 -12.30 13.55
CA TYR A 35 23.95 -11.73 13.49
C TYR A 35 24.02 -10.22 13.37
N THR A 36 23.24 -9.66 12.45
CA THR A 36 23.03 -8.23 12.41
C THR A 36 22.11 -7.83 13.55
N ALA A 37 22.54 -6.84 14.35
CA ALA A 37 21.77 -6.32 15.47
C ALA A 37 20.41 -5.77 15.04
N TRP A 38 20.35 -5.14 13.86
CA TRP A 38 19.16 -4.58 13.25
C TRP A 38 18.99 -5.12 11.84
N PRO A 39 17.79 -5.61 11.47
CA PRO A 39 17.53 -6.01 10.09
C PRO A 39 17.64 -4.80 9.15
N SER A 40 18.19 -5.02 7.96
CA SER A 40 18.19 -3.99 6.93
C SER A 40 16.79 -3.80 6.34
N VAL A 41 16.63 -2.78 5.50
CA VAL A 41 15.39 -2.51 4.73
C VAL A 41 15.06 -3.61 3.74
N LEU A 42 16.07 -4.40 3.35
CA LEU A 42 15.96 -5.60 2.51
C LEU A 42 16.89 -6.66 3.09
N PRO A 43 16.46 -7.38 4.16
CA PRO A 43 17.31 -8.38 4.82
C PRO A 43 17.64 -9.53 3.87
N THR A 44 18.93 -9.81 3.70
CA THR A 44 19.45 -10.89 2.85
C THR A 44 20.31 -11.86 3.64
N GLN A 45 20.48 -13.08 3.11
CA GLN A 45 21.34 -14.09 3.71
C GLN A 45 22.81 -13.64 3.77
N SER A 46 23.25 -12.83 2.81
CA SER A 46 24.60 -12.24 2.80
C SER A 46 24.83 -11.25 3.95
N GLU A 47 23.77 -10.72 4.56
CA GLU A 47 23.80 -9.90 5.77
C GLU A 47 23.53 -10.73 7.05
N ALA A 48 23.65 -12.04 6.99
CA ALA A 48 23.34 -12.98 8.08
C ALA A 48 21.86 -13.00 8.50
N TRP A 49 20.94 -12.64 7.60
CA TRP A 49 19.53 -12.84 7.82
C TRP A 49 19.18 -14.33 7.73
N SER A 50 18.72 -14.92 8.81
CA SER A 50 18.35 -16.34 8.90
C SER A 50 16.85 -16.59 8.73
N GLY A 51 16.09 -15.55 8.40
CA GLY A 51 14.66 -15.64 8.12
C GLY A 51 14.36 -15.99 6.67
N SER A 52 13.12 -15.72 6.29
CA SER A 52 12.66 -15.98 4.93
C SER A 52 13.40 -15.09 3.92
N ASP A 53 13.69 -15.66 2.77
CA ASP A 53 14.26 -14.93 1.67
C ASP A 53 13.35 -13.78 1.22
N ARG A 54 13.93 -12.58 1.04
CA ARG A 54 13.24 -11.34 0.65
C ARG A 54 13.76 -10.74 -0.64
N PHE A 55 14.84 -11.30 -1.18
CA PHE A 55 15.47 -10.86 -2.40
C PHE A 55 15.90 -12.04 -3.25
N ASP A 56 15.12 -12.39 -4.27
CA ASP A 56 15.41 -13.47 -5.23
C ASP A 56 15.65 -12.82 -6.61
N VAL A 57 16.87 -12.91 -7.07
CA VAL A 57 17.29 -12.52 -8.43
C VAL A 57 18.12 -13.64 -9.03
N ARG A 58 17.97 -13.86 -10.34
CA ARG A 58 18.62 -14.96 -11.06
C ARG A 58 19.23 -14.47 -12.35
N ARG A 59 20.40 -14.99 -12.68
CA ARG A 59 21.02 -14.80 -14.00
C ARG A 59 21.22 -16.16 -14.66
N ASP A 60 20.71 -16.28 -15.89
CA ASP A 60 20.75 -17.55 -16.64
C ASP A 60 20.20 -18.76 -15.83
N GLY A 61 19.14 -18.51 -15.05
CA GLY A 61 18.49 -19.52 -14.21
C GLY A 61 19.21 -19.85 -12.89
N VAL A 62 20.33 -19.19 -12.59
CA VAL A 62 21.11 -19.36 -11.35
C VAL A 62 20.79 -18.24 -10.38
N GLU A 63 20.38 -18.59 -9.16
CA GLU A 63 20.13 -17.63 -8.07
C GLU A 63 21.41 -16.94 -7.64
N LEU A 64 21.34 -15.62 -7.45
CA LEU A 64 22.47 -14.79 -7.06
C LEU A 64 22.37 -14.41 -5.57
N PHE A 65 23.42 -14.68 -4.81
CA PHE A 65 23.56 -14.24 -3.42
C PHE A 65 24.27 -12.88 -3.36
N CYS A 66 23.51 -11.82 -3.56
CA CYS A 66 24.07 -10.48 -3.62
C CYS A 66 24.56 -10.00 -2.26
N LYS A 67 25.78 -9.46 -2.24
CA LYS A 67 26.42 -8.81 -1.10
C LYS A 67 26.61 -7.34 -1.40
N PHE A 68 25.57 -6.56 -1.20
CA PHE A 68 25.56 -5.14 -1.51
C PHE A 68 26.54 -4.34 -0.65
N GLN A 69 27.31 -3.47 -1.29
CA GLN A 69 28.13 -2.44 -0.65
C GLN A 69 27.55 -1.07 -0.98
N VAL A 70 27.32 -0.23 0.04
CA VAL A 70 26.81 1.13 -0.16
C VAL A 70 27.89 1.97 -0.85
N THR A 71 27.52 2.55 -1.98
CA THR A 71 28.40 3.40 -2.82
C THR A 71 28.05 4.88 -2.75
N ASP A 72 26.78 5.22 -2.48
CA ASP A 72 26.34 6.62 -2.33
C ASP A 72 25.17 6.74 -1.34
N ILE A 73 25.13 7.85 -0.60
CA ILE A 73 24.04 8.22 0.30
C ILE A 73 23.71 9.68 0.08
N LYS A 74 22.45 9.96 -0.26
CA LYS A 74 21.91 11.32 -0.36
C LYS A 74 20.77 11.48 0.63
N ALA A 75 20.86 12.53 1.45
CA ALA A 75 19.78 12.95 2.32
C ALA A 75 19.43 14.39 1.95
N GLU A 76 18.27 14.60 1.43
CA GLU A 76 17.84 15.90 0.91
C GLU A 76 16.38 16.14 1.21
N THR A 77 15.97 17.39 1.09
CA THR A 77 14.57 17.74 1.08
C THR A 77 14.18 18.04 -0.36
N VAL A 78 13.45 17.11 -0.95
CA VAL A 78 13.04 17.19 -2.35
C VAL A 78 11.77 18.00 -2.46
N ALA A 79 11.73 18.91 -3.44
CA ALA A 79 10.51 19.59 -3.82
C ALA A 79 9.56 18.58 -4.48
N ALA A 80 8.69 17.96 -3.69
CA ALA A 80 7.77 16.93 -4.14
C ALA A 80 6.33 17.34 -3.81
N GLY A 81 5.51 17.44 -4.84
CA GLY A 81 4.11 17.83 -4.70
C GLY A 81 3.90 19.35 -4.69
N LYS A 82 2.64 19.72 -4.55
CA LYS A 82 2.19 21.11 -4.59
C LYS A 82 1.61 21.50 -3.25
N THR A 83 1.92 22.71 -2.80
CA THR A 83 1.21 23.33 -1.68
C THR A 83 -0.05 24.01 -2.22
N TYR A 84 -1.17 23.91 -1.52
CA TYR A 84 -2.43 24.47 -1.96
C TYR A 84 -2.99 25.43 -0.94
N THR A 85 -3.57 26.52 -1.44
CA THR A 85 -4.42 27.42 -0.66
C THR A 85 -5.88 27.09 -0.95
N MET A 86 -6.68 26.98 0.10
CA MET A 86 -8.12 26.80 -0.02
C MET A 86 -8.81 28.15 -0.02
N ALA A 87 -9.71 28.35 -0.97
CA ALA A 87 -10.65 29.44 -1.00
C ALA A 87 -12.06 28.88 -1.21
N GLU A 88 -13.07 29.59 -0.78
CA GLU A 88 -14.45 29.24 -1.10
C GLU A 88 -14.85 29.92 -2.41
N LYS A 89 -15.40 29.15 -3.34
CA LYS A 89 -15.95 29.63 -4.59
C LYS A 89 -17.27 28.93 -4.88
N ASP A 90 -18.31 29.71 -5.06
CA ASP A 90 -19.66 29.20 -5.36
C ASP A 90 -20.22 28.23 -4.31
N GLY A 91 -19.87 28.42 -3.02
CA GLY A 91 -20.27 27.55 -1.93
C GLY A 91 -19.47 26.25 -1.79
N TYR A 92 -18.41 26.08 -2.59
CA TYR A 92 -17.54 24.89 -2.55
C TYR A 92 -16.09 25.28 -2.28
N PRO A 93 -15.32 24.41 -1.59
CA PRO A 93 -13.90 24.61 -1.44
C PRO A 93 -13.21 24.62 -2.82
N SER A 94 -12.48 25.69 -3.10
CA SER A 94 -11.65 25.86 -4.28
C SER A 94 -10.18 25.84 -3.87
N TRP A 95 -9.38 25.11 -4.60
CA TRP A 95 -7.95 24.94 -4.32
C TRP A 95 -7.13 25.62 -5.41
N SER A 96 -6.15 26.41 -5.01
CA SER A 96 -5.13 26.97 -5.90
C SER A 96 -3.75 26.52 -5.49
N VAL A 97 -2.86 26.34 -6.46
CA VAL A 97 -1.46 26.00 -6.20
C VAL A 97 -0.78 27.19 -5.55
N ALA A 98 -0.15 26.98 -4.40
CA ALA A 98 0.69 27.99 -3.77
C ALA A 98 2.02 28.13 -4.54
N SER A 99 2.70 29.24 -4.35
CA SER A 99 3.96 29.56 -5.05
C SER A 99 5.13 28.66 -4.67
N GLU A 100 5.10 28.06 -3.47
CA GLU A 100 6.19 27.24 -2.96
C GLU A 100 5.86 25.74 -3.11
N PRO A 101 6.75 24.96 -3.72
CA PRO A 101 6.60 23.52 -3.76
C PRO A 101 6.70 22.92 -2.36
N LYS A 102 5.95 21.86 -2.14
CA LYS A 102 6.04 21.09 -0.91
C LYS A 102 7.42 20.43 -0.80
N GLN A 103 7.94 20.44 0.41
CA GLN A 103 9.23 19.83 0.73
C GLN A 103 9.02 18.47 1.41
N THR A 104 9.65 17.45 0.89
CA THR A 104 9.57 16.08 1.43
C THR A 104 10.97 15.60 1.79
N PRO A 105 11.26 15.33 3.07
CA PRO A 105 12.52 14.71 3.46
C PRO A 105 12.68 13.35 2.78
N THR A 106 13.77 13.18 2.06
CA THR A 106 14.08 12.00 1.24
C THR A 106 15.49 11.53 1.51
N VAL A 107 15.66 10.23 1.67
CA VAL A 107 16.96 9.57 1.73
C VAL A 107 17.04 8.57 0.60
N THR A 108 18.07 8.68 -0.21
CA THR A 108 18.39 7.73 -1.28
C THR A 108 19.73 7.08 -1.00
N VAL A 109 19.78 5.76 -1.05
CA VAL A 109 21.00 4.97 -0.86
C VAL A 109 21.21 4.10 -2.09
N THR A 110 22.36 4.25 -2.72
CA THR A 110 22.83 3.38 -3.80
C THR A 110 23.80 2.35 -3.23
N ALA A 111 23.59 1.10 -3.58
CA ALA A 111 24.46 -0.01 -3.20
C ALA A 111 24.66 -0.94 -4.40
N GLU A 112 25.83 -1.53 -4.50
CA GLU A 112 26.20 -2.39 -5.62
C GLU A 112 26.83 -3.69 -5.13
N ASP A 113 26.51 -4.78 -5.80
CA ASP A 113 27.32 -5.98 -5.83
C ASP A 113 28.04 -6.03 -7.19
N VAL A 114 29.31 -5.67 -7.17
CA VAL A 114 30.13 -5.59 -8.39
C VAL A 114 30.40 -7.00 -8.97
N GLU A 115 30.52 -8.01 -8.12
CA GLU A 115 30.80 -9.40 -8.57
C GLU A 115 29.57 -10.00 -9.26
N GLN A 116 28.38 -9.73 -8.72
CA GLN A 116 27.12 -10.21 -9.28
C GLN A 116 26.54 -9.24 -10.33
N CYS A 117 27.17 -8.07 -10.50
CA CYS A 117 26.72 -7.02 -11.42
C CYS A 117 25.25 -6.63 -11.22
N VAL A 118 24.88 -6.35 -9.97
CA VAL A 118 23.56 -5.90 -9.56
C VAL A 118 23.67 -4.60 -8.77
N LYS A 119 22.94 -3.58 -9.19
CA LYS A 119 22.83 -2.32 -8.47
C LYS A 119 21.46 -2.20 -7.85
N LEU A 120 21.41 -1.72 -6.60
CA LEU A 120 20.21 -1.43 -5.84
C LEU A 120 20.18 0.04 -5.44
N THR A 121 19.11 0.74 -5.79
CA THR A 121 18.85 2.11 -5.31
C THR A 121 17.61 2.08 -4.42
N TRP A 122 17.78 2.30 -3.14
CA TRP A 122 16.70 2.39 -2.17
C TRP A 122 16.37 3.84 -1.87
N THR A 123 15.07 4.17 -1.87
CA THR A 123 14.58 5.52 -1.56
C THR A 123 13.57 5.45 -0.42
N CYS A 124 13.70 6.36 0.53
CA CYS A 124 12.78 6.50 1.67
C CYS A 124 12.34 7.95 1.81
N GLU A 125 11.07 8.15 2.03
CA GLU A 125 10.45 9.47 2.20
C GLU A 125 9.62 9.53 3.46
N LEU A 126 9.64 10.70 4.12
CA LEU A 126 8.74 11.01 5.23
C LEU A 126 7.69 12.01 4.75
N ASP A 127 6.44 11.56 4.67
CA ASP A 127 5.31 12.41 4.26
C ASP A 127 4.86 13.35 5.39
N GLU A 128 4.30 14.50 5.04
CA GLU A 128 3.79 15.48 6.04
C GLU A 128 2.70 14.92 6.95
N THR A 129 2.00 13.88 6.52
CA THR A 129 0.99 13.20 7.35
C THR A 129 1.61 12.28 8.40
N GLY A 130 2.94 12.14 8.39
CA GLY A 130 3.70 11.25 9.27
C GLY A 130 3.76 9.81 8.75
N LEU A 131 3.36 9.54 7.50
CA LEU A 131 3.65 8.28 6.83
C LEU A 131 5.10 8.23 6.40
N ILE A 132 5.72 7.07 6.56
CA ILE A 132 7.02 6.74 5.98
C ILE A 132 6.78 5.81 4.79
N ARG A 133 7.47 6.03 3.67
CA ARG A 133 7.35 5.15 2.52
C ARG A 133 8.70 4.86 1.91
N GLN A 134 8.85 3.66 1.38
CA GLN A 134 10.08 3.22 0.75
C GLN A 134 9.81 2.41 -0.50
N HIS A 135 10.74 2.49 -1.46
CA HIS A 135 10.81 1.60 -2.62
C HIS A 135 12.25 1.29 -2.96
N ALA A 136 12.45 0.31 -3.80
CA ALA A 136 13.76 -0.03 -4.34
C ALA A 136 13.72 -0.15 -5.86
N GLU A 137 14.81 0.24 -6.50
CA GLU A 137 15.08 0.00 -7.91
C GLU A 137 16.27 -0.96 -8.02
N VAL A 138 16.10 -2.03 -8.78
CA VAL A 138 17.16 -2.99 -9.10
C VAL A 138 17.55 -2.82 -10.56
N THR A 139 18.84 -2.64 -10.82
CA THR A 139 19.39 -2.48 -12.18
C THR A 139 20.33 -3.65 -12.49
N ASN A 140 20.18 -4.23 -13.67
CA ASN A 140 21.17 -5.18 -14.21
C ASN A 140 22.37 -4.42 -14.79
N THR A 141 23.52 -4.50 -14.14
CA THR A 141 24.77 -3.87 -14.61
C THR A 141 25.70 -4.86 -15.30
N GLY A 142 25.28 -6.13 -15.44
CA GLY A 142 26.05 -7.20 -16.06
C GLY A 142 25.52 -7.63 -17.42
N GLU A 143 26.26 -8.50 -18.06
CA GLU A 143 25.81 -9.20 -19.24
C GLU A 143 24.82 -10.31 -18.89
N GLY A 144 23.98 -10.66 -19.86
CA GLY A 144 22.92 -11.67 -19.66
C GLY A 144 21.68 -11.13 -18.96
N ARG A 145 20.58 -11.87 -19.07
CA ARG A 145 19.29 -11.47 -18.53
C ARG A 145 19.24 -11.70 -17.01
N LEU A 146 18.91 -10.66 -16.26
CA LEU A 146 18.65 -10.73 -14.82
C LEU A 146 17.15 -10.88 -14.58
N GLU A 147 16.72 -12.00 -14.04
CA GLU A 147 15.32 -12.24 -13.66
C GLU A 147 15.10 -11.83 -12.21
N ILE A 148 14.01 -11.09 -11.97
CA ILE A 148 13.57 -10.70 -10.63
C ILE A 148 12.45 -11.66 -10.20
N GLY A 149 12.71 -12.43 -9.15
CA GLY A 149 11.72 -13.33 -8.56
C GLY A 149 11.04 -12.74 -7.32
N LYS A 150 11.76 -11.91 -6.53
CA LYS A 150 11.22 -11.35 -5.30
C LYS A 150 11.99 -10.12 -4.84
N ILE A 151 11.26 -9.09 -4.42
CA ILE A 151 11.79 -7.96 -3.62
C ILE A 151 10.75 -7.59 -2.58
N GLU A 152 10.98 -7.98 -1.33
CA GLU A 152 10.11 -7.66 -0.19
C GLU A 152 10.82 -6.74 0.80
N LEU A 153 10.52 -5.45 0.72
CA LEU A 153 11.06 -4.45 1.64
C LEU A 153 10.48 -4.62 3.04
N ALA A 154 11.19 -4.11 4.04
CA ALA A 154 10.81 -4.27 5.44
C ALA A 154 11.05 -3.01 6.28
N PHE A 155 10.22 -2.83 7.29
CA PHE A 155 10.43 -1.95 8.43
C PHE A 155 10.73 -2.80 9.65
N SER A 156 11.76 -2.46 10.42
CA SER A 156 11.96 -3.08 11.74
C SER A 156 10.88 -2.58 12.71
N VAL A 157 10.46 -3.42 13.64
CA VAL A 157 9.50 -3.07 14.68
C VAL A 157 10.08 -3.40 16.06
N PRO A 158 9.74 -2.64 17.11
CA PRO A 158 10.31 -2.84 18.43
C PRO A 158 9.89 -4.17 19.05
N ALA A 159 10.61 -4.59 20.09
CA ALA A 159 10.42 -5.91 20.71
C ALA A 159 9.07 -6.06 21.43
N ASP A 160 8.47 -4.96 21.86
CA ASP A 160 7.16 -4.90 22.50
C ASP A 160 5.96 -4.98 21.55
N ALA A 161 6.20 -4.93 20.24
CA ALA A 161 5.17 -5.21 19.23
C ALA A 161 4.89 -6.72 19.15
N ASN A 162 4.05 -7.22 20.06
CA ASN A 162 3.85 -8.65 20.33
C ASN A 162 2.59 -9.28 19.71
N GLU A 163 1.74 -8.49 19.10
CA GLU A 163 0.48 -8.94 18.51
C GLU A 163 0.38 -8.50 17.04
N ILE A 164 -0.11 -9.40 16.18
CA ILE A 164 -0.41 -9.13 14.77
C ILE A 164 -1.91 -8.93 14.62
N LEU A 165 -2.32 -7.90 13.91
CA LEU A 165 -3.69 -7.71 13.41
C LEU A 165 -3.68 -7.71 11.89
N THR A 166 -4.49 -8.58 11.32
CA THR A 166 -4.79 -8.65 9.88
C THR A 166 -6.28 -8.72 9.64
N THR A 167 -6.68 -8.78 8.40
CA THR A 167 -8.06 -9.02 8.00
C THR A 167 -8.16 -10.21 7.08
N THR A 168 -9.30 -10.86 7.08
CA THR A 168 -9.65 -11.95 6.18
C THR A 168 -11.09 -11.78 5.71
N GLY A 169 -11.54 -12.57 4.75
CA GLY A 169 -12.96 -12.53 4.37
C GLY A 169 -13.23 -13.16 3.01
N HIS A 170 -14.47 -13.02 2.63
CA HIS A 170 -15.00 -13.41 1.34
C HIS A 170 -16.10 -12.42 0.95
N HIS A 171 -16.65 -12.53 -0.24
CA HIS A 171 -17.80 -11.74 -0.68
C HIS A 171 -18.93 -11.74 0.37
N LEU A 172 -19.45 -10.59 0.71
CA LEU A 172 -20.43 -10.30 1.76
C LEU A 172 -19.92 -10.48 3.21
N ARG A 173 -18.65 -10.77 3.41
CA ARG A 173 -18.01 -10.83 4.71
C ARG A 173 -16.56 -10.43 4.62
N GLU A 174 -16.32 -9.25 4.08
CA GLU A 174 -14.99 -8.70 3.87
C GLU A 174 -14.38 -8.19 5.18
N ARG A 175 -13.05 -8.19 5.23
CA ARG A 175 -12.26 -7.51 6.27
C ARG A 175 -12.57 -7.92 7.71
N SER A 176 -12.91 -9.19 7.95
CA SER A 176 -13.00 -9.72 9.29
C SER A 176 -11.65 -9.65 10.00
N PRO A 177 -11.54 -8.97 11.16
CA PRO A 177 -10.26 -8.83 11.86
C PRO A 177 -9.80 -10.18 12.43
N GLN A 178 -8.50 -10.43 12.32
CA GLN A 178 -7.81 -11.58 12.88
C GLN A 178 -6.66 -11.10 13.73
N ARG A 179 -6.58 -11.56 14.98
CA ARG A 179 -5.51 -11.26 15.91
C ARG A 179 -4.78 -12.54 16.30
N GLN A 180 -3.46 -12.43 16.41
CA GLN A 180 -2.61 -13.53 16.87
C GLN A 180 -1.32 -12.99 17.48
N ASP A 181 -0.67 -13.81 18.30
CA ASP A 181 0.64 -13.47 18.86
C ASP A 181 1.69 -13.35 17.74
N PHE A 182 2.56 -12.36 17.86
CA PHE A 182 3.72 -12.21 17.00
C PHE A 182 4.88 -13.04 17.54
N THR A 183 4.84 -14.34 17.28
CA THR A 183 5.86 -15.30 17.71
C THR A 183 7.05 -15.35 16.75
N ILE A 184 8.11 -16.09 17.14
CA ILE A 184 9.23 -16.39 16.24
C ILE A 184 8.70 -17.17 15.04
N GLY A 185 9.12 -16.78 13.84
CA GLY A 185 8.68 -17.30 12.56
C GLY A 185 8.05 -16.21 11.70
N ARG A 186 7.46 -16.61 10.59
CA ARG A 186 6.86 -15.72 9.62
C ARG A 186 5.36 -15.95 9.50
N PHE A 187 4.58 -14.89 9.69
CA PHE A 187 3.22 -14.78 9.17
C PHE A 187 3.27 -14.05 7.82
N ALA A 188 2.61 -14.56 6.82
CA ALA A 188 2.49 -13.89 5.52
C ALA A 188 1.10 -14.12 4.92
N LYS A 189 0.59 -13.11 4.22
CA LYS A 189 -0.65 -13.18 3.48
C LYS A 189 -0.46 -12.58 2.11
N SER A 190 -0.79 -13.37 1.07
CA SER A 190 -0.63 -12.99 -0.33
C SER A 190 -1.99 -12.89 -1.02
N SER A 191 -2.10 -11.95 -1.96
CA SER A 191 -3.17 -11.91 -2.95
C SER A 191 -2.57 -12.21 -4.32
N MET A 192 -3.11 -13.20 -5.05
CA MET A 192 -2.48 -13.77 -6.26
C MET A 192 -3.46 -13.95 -7.42
N ILE A 193 -4.52 -13.16 -7.46
CA ILE A 193 -5.56 -13.24 -8.50
C ILE A 193 -5.58 -12.00 -9.41
N GLY A 194 -4.44 -11.29 -9.50
CA GLY A 194 -4.30 -10.07 -10.32
C GLY A 194 -4.91 -8.81 -9.71
N ARG A 195 -5.47 -8.89 -8.51
CA ARG A 195 -6.05 -7.78 -7.75
C ARG A 195 -6.10 -8.11 -6.26
N PRO A 196 -6.20 -7.11 -5.36
CA PRO A 196 -6.58 -7.38 -3.97
C PRO A 196 -7.95 -8.05 -3.91
N ASP A 197 -8.03 -9.17 -3.21
CA ASP A 197 -9.26 -9.93 -3.03
C ASP A 197 -9.96 -9.59 -1.72
N PHE A 198 -11.16 -10.15 -1.50
CA PHE A 198 -11.93 -10.02 -0.25
C PHE A 198 -11.18 -10.56 0.97
N ASP A 199 -10.33 -11.55 0.76
CA ASP A 199 -9.43 -12.11 1.77
C ASP A 199 -8.08 -11.36 1.87
N ALA A 200 -7.84 -10.35 1.04
CA ALA A 200 -6.58 -9.63 1.04
C ALA A 200 -6.39 -8.80 2.30
N THR A 201 -5.22 -8.91 2.90
CA THR A 201 -4.77 -7.99 3.94
C THR A 201 -4.22 -6.74 3.26
N LEU A 202 -5.00 -5.66 3.24
CA LEU A 202 -4.54 -4.37 2.72
C LEU A 202 -3.60 -3.67 3.69
N LEU A 203 -3.74 -3.94 4.98
CA LEU A 203 -2.95 -3.36 6.06
C LEU A 203 -2.60 -4.47 7.06
N LEU A 204 -1.32 -4.75 7.20
CA LEU A 204 -0.81 -5.60 8.27
C LEU A 204 -0.32 -4.70 9.40
N SER A 205 -0.82 -4.94 10.61
CA SER A 205 -0.45 -4.18 11.79
C SER A 205 0.19 -5.07 12.85
N VAL A 206 1.21 -4.57 13.51
CA VAL A 206 1.78 -5.18 14.71
C VAL A 206 1.83 -4.15 15.82
N GLY A 207 1.68 -4.55 17.07
CA GLY A 207 1.69 -3.62 18.19
C GLY A 207 1.81 -4.30 19.54
N GLU A 208 1.72 -3.50 20.59
CA GLU A 208 1.63 -4.00 21.95
C GLU A 208 0.45 -4.95 22.10
N HIS A 209 0.60 -5.96 22.97
CA HIS A 209 -0.49 -6.92 23.17
C HIS A 209 -1.77 -6.23 23.62
N GLY A 210 -2.88 -6.51 22.94
CA GLY A 210 -4.19 -5.93 23.23
C GLY A 210 -4.36 -4.49 22.73
N PHE A 211 -3.52 -3.98 21.87
CA PHE A 211 -3.71 -2.64 21.30
C PHE A 211 -5.10 -2.48 20.69
N GLY A 212 -5.65 -1.27 20.81
CA GLY A 212 -7.00 -0.96 20.36
C GLY A 212 -7.06 0.21 19.38
N PHE A 213 -8.22 0.79 19.27
CA PHE A 213 -8.40 1.97 18.41
C PHE A 213 -7.75 3.23 18.98
N THR A 214 -7.65 3.35 20.30
CA THR A 214 -7.22 4.56 21.02
C THR A 214 -6.07 4.34 22.01
N HIS A 215 -5.44 3.18 21.99
CA HIS A 215 -4.35 2.83 22.92
C HIS A 215 -3.43 1.76 22.34
N GLY A 216 -2.22 1.71 22.87
CA GLY A 216 -1.13 0.81 22.47
C GLY A 216 -0.37 1.33 21.25
N ASN A 217 0.95 1.13 21.25
CA ASN A 217 1.77 1.47 20.10
C ASN A 217 1.51 0.49 18.96
N VAL A 218 1.19 0.99 17.77
CA VAL A 218 0.87 0.21 16.59
C VAL A 218 1.72 0.65 15.41
N TYR A 219 2.26 -0.32 14.70
CA TYR A 219 3.04 -0.17 13.48
C TYR A 219 2.34 -0.92 12.36
N SER A 220 2.06 -0.25 11.26
CA SER A 220 1.31 -0.84 10.16
C SER A 220 2.05 -0.68 8.83
N ALA A 221 1.93 -1.67 7.96
CA ALA A 221 2.51 -1.65 6.63
C ALA A 221 1.44 -1.91 5.56
N HIS A 222 1.60 -1.24 4.40
CA HIS A 222 0.77 -1.38 3.21
C HIS A 222 1.64 -1.40 1.97
N VAL A 223 1.41 -2.35 1.07
CA VAL A 223 2.02 -2.35 -0.27
C VAL A 223 1.10 -1.56 -1.20
N ALA A 224 1.59 -0.45 -1.74
CA ALA A 224 0.83 0.43 -2.63
C ALA A 224 0.78 -0.14 -4.06
N TRP A 225 0.14 -1.29 -4.19
CA TRP A 225 0.00 -2.04 -5.44
C TRP A 225 -1.40 -2.62 -5.57
N SER A 226 -1.98 -2.52 -6.75
CA SER A 226 -3.33 -3.04 -7.03
C SER A 226 -3.35 -4.45 -7.63
N GLY A 227 -2.17 -5.04 -7.88
CA GLY A 227 -1.99 -6.39 -8.39
C GLY A 227 -1.67 -7.41 -7.29
N ASN A 228 -0.97 -8.47 -7.69
CA ASN A 228 -0.51 -9.52 -6.78
C ASN A 228 0.47 -8.94 -5.75
N SER A 229 0.23 -9.16 -4.47
CA SER A 229 1.06 -8.61 -3.41
C SER A 229 1.13 -9.52 -2.19
N VAL A 230 2.16 -9.34 -1.39
CA VAL A 230 2.32 -10.01 -0.10
C VAL A 230 2.60 -8.99 0.99
N LEU A 231 1.96 -9.18 2.13
CA LEU A 231 2.31 -8.54 3.40
C LEU A 231 2.75 -9.61 4.41
N SER A 232 3.83 -9.33 5.14
CA SER A 232 4.38 -10.27 6.11
C SER A 232 4.88 -9.58 7.37
N ALA A 233 4.82 -10.34 8.48
CA ALA A 233 5.48 -10.04 9.74
C ALA A 233 6.39 -11.21 10.08
N GLU A 234 7.64 -10.96 10.43
CA GLU A 234 8.62 -12.01 10.73
C GLU A 234 9.48 -11.62 11.92
N ARG A 235 9.69 -12.56 12.82
CA ARG A 235 10.52 -12.41 14.01
C ARG A 235 11.54 -13.51 14.10
N LEU A 236 12.77 -13.14 14.39
CA LEU A 236 13.87 -14.06 14.63
C LEU A 236 14.32 -14.02 16.09
N PRO A 237 14.99 -15.10 16.59
CA PRO A 237 15.38 -15.17 18.01
C PRO A 237 16.32 -14.08 18.50
N TYR A 238 17.14 -13.51 17.62
CA TYR A 238 18.27 -12.67 18.00
C TYR A 238 18.22 -11.24 17.48
N THR A 239 17.10 -10.82 16.88
CA THR A 239 16.94 -9.48 16.32
C THR A 239 15.51 -8.98 16.52
N THR A 240 15.28 -7.72 16.21
CA THR A 240 13.94 -7.14 16.21
C THR A 240 13.08 -7.78 15.12
N GLY A 241 11.76 -7.78 15.32
CA GLY A 241 10.82 -8.17 14.28
C GLY A 241 10.84 -7.22 13.09
N VAL A 242 10.35 -7.69 11.96
CA VAL A 242 10.12 -6.88 10.75
C VAL A 242 8.70 -7.05 10.25
N ILE A 243 8.14 -5.97 9.70
CA ILE A 243 6.92 -6.00 8.90
C ILE A 243 7.21 -5.44 7.53
N GLY A 244 6.58 -5.97 6.51
CA GLY A 244 6.81 -5.48 5.14
C GLY A 244 6.14 -6.32 4.10
N GLY A 245 6.62 -6.22 2.88
CA GLY A 245 6.09 -6.95 1.75
C GLY A 245 6.54 -6.37 0.43
N GLY A 246 5.87 -6.76 -0.62
CA GLY A 246 6.15 -6.34 -1.98
C GLY A 246 5.13 -6.89 -2.97
N GLU A 247 5.39 -6.64 -4.22
CA GLU A 247 4.70 -7.28 -5.33
C GLU A 247 5.07 -8.78 -5.38
N VAL A 248 4.10 -9.61 -5.71
CA VAL A 248 4.36 -11.02 -6.02
C VAL A 248 4.56 -11.15 -7.53
N LEU A 249 5.77 -11.49 -7.91
CA LEU A 249 6.18 -11.74 -9.30
C LEU A 249 6.16 -13.24 -9.59
N PHE A 250 5.68 -13.61 -10.77
CA PHE A 250 5.79 -14.98 -11.26
C PHE A 250 7.12 -15.19 -11.99
N GLY A 251 7.56 -16.42 -12.06
CA GLY A 251 8.82 -16.77 -12.73
C GLY A 251 8.86 -16.27 -14.18
N GLY A 252 9.90 -15.48 -14.51
CA GLY A 252 10.09 -14.90 -15.84
C GLY A 252 9.25 -13.65 -16.15
N GLU A 253 8.40 -13.18 -15.23
CA GLU A 253 7.55 -12.00 -15.42
C GLU A 253 8.37 -10.71 -15.56
N VAL A 254 9.42 -10.58 -14.78
CA VAL A 254 10.37 -9.47 -14.88
C VAL A 254 11.76 -9.98 -15.22
N GLY A 255 12.26 -9.61 -16.38
CA GLY A 255 13.62 -9.91 -16.81
C GLY A 255 14.26 -8.67 -17.38
N LEU A 256 15.45 -8.34 -16.89
CA LEU A 256 16.17 -7.14 -17.19
C LEU A 256 17.39 -7.45 -18.08
N GLU A 257 17.47 -6.82 -19.23
CA GLU A 257 18.69 -6.80 -20.04
C GLU A 257 19.71 -5.82 -19.43
N HIS A 258 20.93 -5.80 -19.97
CA HIS A 258 21.98 -4.89 -19.48
C HIS A 258 21.50 -3.43 -19.46
N GLY A 259 21.63 -2.78 -18.32
CA GLY A 259 21.24 -1.39 -18.10
C GLY A 259 19.74 -1.18 -17.79
N GLU A 260 18.90 -2.20 -17.91
CA GLU A 260 17.50 -2.10 -17.54
C GLU A 260 17.29 -2.18 -16.02
N SER A 261 16.19 -1.59 -15.57
CA SER A 261 15.84 -1.50 -14.14
C SER A 261 14.37 -1.89 -13.89
N TYR A 262 14.13 -2.45 -12.73
CA TYR A 262 12.80 -2.67 -12.17
C TYR A 262 12.66 -1.90 -10.87
N THR A 263 11.56 -1.15 -10.73
CA THR A 263 11.22 -0.40 -9.51
C THR A 263 10.05 -1.05 -8.80
N THR A 264 10.21 -1.37 -7.52
CA THR A 264 9.14 -1.96 -6.69
C THR A 264 8.01 -0.96 -6.45
N PRO A 265 6.79 -1.44 -6.18
CA PRO A 265 5.78 -0.61 -5.55
C PRO A 265 6.27 0.01 -4.23
N TRP A 266 5.65 1.12 -3.83
CA TRP A 266 5.91 1.70 -2.52
C TRP A 266 5.43 0.80 -1.40
N LEU A 267 6.30 0.52 -0.43
CA LEU A 267 5.91 0.00 0.87
C LEU A 267 5.71 1.20 1.81
N VAL A 268 4.49 1.35 2.32
CA VAL A 268 4.08 2.48 3.15
C VAL A 268 3.92 2.03 4.60
N GLY A 269 4.55 2.75 5.52
CA GLY A 269 4.48 2.50 6.96
C GLY A 269 3.73 3.61 7.69
N SER A 270 2.92 3.25 8.68
CA SER A 270 2.25 4.15 9.59
C SER A 270 2.42 3.70 11.03
N TYR A 271 2.69 4.65 11.92
CA TYR A 271 2.71 4.47 13.37
C TYR A 271 1.52 5.18 14.00
N GLY A 272 1.07 4.72 15.15
CA GLY A 272 0.06 5.42 15.95
C GLY A 272 -0.05 4.89 17.38
N GLU A 273 -0.51 5.74 18.27
CA GLU A 273 -1.05 5.32 19.55
C GLU A 273 -2.49 4.91 19.36
N GLY A 274 -2.67 3.63 18.99
CA GLY A 274 -3.92 3.06 18.53
C GLY A 274 -4.18 3.17 17.03
N LEU A 275 -5.08 2.34 16.54
CA LEU A 275 -5.44 2.21 15.13
C LEU A 275 -6.07 3.48 14.54
N ASN A 276 -6.74 4.32 15.36
CA ASN A 276 -7.33 5.57 14.86
C ASN A 276 -6.24 6.53 14.36
N GLU A 277 -5.11 6.61 15.05
CA GLU A 277 -4.02 7.47 14.64
C GLU A 277 -3.34 6.95 13.36
N VAL A 278 -3.12 5.63 13.28
CA VAL A 278 -2.65 4.96 12.07
C VAL A 278 -3.58 5.27 10.88
N ALA A 279 -4.88 5.09 11.06
CA ALA A 279 -5.89 5.34 10.02
C ALA A 279 -5.93 6.83 9.60
N SER A 280 -5.84 7.74 10.57
CA SER A 280 -5.86 9.18 10.32
C SER A 280 -4.72 9.62 9.40
N ARG A 281 -3.52 9.07 9.58
CA ARG A 281 -2.36 9.35 8.70
C ARG A 281 -2.60 8.84 7.28
N PHE A 282 -3.08 7.60 7.11
CA PHE A 282 -3.44 7.07 5.79
C PHE A 282 -4.54 7.89 5.12
N HIS A 283 -5.60 8.26 5.86
CA HIS A 283 -6.67 9.08 5.32
C HIS A 283 -6.18 10.47 4.90
N GLY A 284 -5.29 11.08 5.68
CA GLY A 284 -4.64 12.34 5.32
C GLY A 284 -3.88 12.24 4.01
N TYR A 285 -3.06 11.21 3.89
CA TYR A 285 -2.27 10.92 2.70
C TYR A 285 -3.15 10.69 1.46
N ILE A 286 -4.15 9.81 1.54
CA ILE A 286 -5.05 9.49 0.43
C ILE A 286 -5.82 10.74 -0.03
N ARG A 287 -6.34 11.55 0.92
CA ARG A 287 -7.02 12.82 0.57
C ARG A 287 -6.09 13.78 -0.16
N ARG A 288 -4.83 13.86 0.27
CA ARG A 288 -3.84 14.71 -0.39
C ARG A 288 -3.54 14.23 -1.80
N VAL A 289 -3.20 12.95 -1.98
CA VAL A 289 -2.90 12.36 -3.30
C VAL A 289 -4.07 12.56 -4.27
N HIS A 290 -5.30 12.33 -3.80
CA HIS A 290 -6.50 12.55 -4.61
C HIS A 290 -6.69 14.02 -5.00
N ARG A 291 -6.52 14.94 -4.04
CA ARG A 291 -6.58 16.38 -4.31
C ARG A 291 -5.52 16.80 -5.33
N ASP A 292 -4.27 16.37 -5.13
CA ASP A 292 -3.15 16.71 -6.00
C ASP A 292 -3.43 16.24 -7.43
N TRP A 293 -3.95 15.02 -7.58
CA TRP A 293 -4.36 14.47 -8.86
C TRP A 293 -5.48 15.30 -9.54
N LEU A 294 -6.53 15.69 -8.80
CA LEU A 294 -7.61 16.51 -9.33
C LEU A 294 -7.10 17.85 -9.85
N VAL A 295 -6.24 18.51 -9.07
CA VAL A 295 -5.68 19.80 -9.44
C VAL A 295 -4.79 19.70 -10.67
N ASP A 296 -3.96 18.65 -10.76
CA ASP A 296 -3.08 18.40 -11.91
C ASP A 296 -3.88 18.20 -13.22
N HIS A 297 -5.11 17.69 -13.10
CA HIS A 297 -6.02 17.51 -14.24
C HIS A 297 -7.00 18.67 -14.44
N GLY A 298 -6.83 19.78 -13.70
CA GLY A 298 -7.70 20.96 -13.80
C GLY A 298 -9.14 20.72 -13.31
N ILE A 299 -9.35 19.68 -12.48
CA ILE A 299 -10.66 19.31 -11.96
C ILE A 299 -10.85 19.95 -10.59
N ALA A 300 -11.84 20.81 -10.46
CA ALA A 300 -12.20 21.39 -9.16
C ALA A 300 -12.75 20.30 -8.23
N PRO A 301 -12.17 20.12 -7.01
CA PRO A 301 -12.71 19.18 -6.04
C PRO A 301 -14.15 19.54 -5.67
N LYS A 302 -15.07 18.61 -5.79
CA LYS A 302 -16.45 18.74 -5.33
C LYS A 302 -16.71 17.76 -4.20
N PRO A 303 -17.64 18.06 -3.29
CA PRO A 303 -18.17 17.06 -2.38
C PRO A 303 -18.67 15.84 -3.17
N ARG A 304 -18.49 14.65 -2.62
CA ARG A 304 -19.03 13.45 -3.24
C ARG A 304 -20.54 13.46 -3.06
N PRO A 305 -21.30 13.21 -4.14
CA PRO A 305 -22.75 13.18 -4.04
C PRO A 305 -23.23 12.01 -3.18
N VAL A 306 -24.36 12.19 -2.53
CA VAL A 306 -25.08 11.10 -1.90
C VAL A 306 -25.73 10.27 -3.01
N ILE A 307 -25.35 9.00 -3.10
CA ILE A 307 -25.73 8.11 -4.21
C ILE A 307 -26.64 7.01 -3.68
N LEU A 308 -27.74 6.74 -4.40
CA LEU A 308 -28.51 5.52 -4.29
C LEU A 308 -28.28 4.69 -5.54
N ASN A 309 -27.86 3.45 -5.36
CA ASN A 309 -27.77 2.44 -6.41
C ASN A 309 -28.96 1.49 -6.28
N THR A 310 -29.58 1.10 -7.40
CA THR A 310 -30.81 0.29 -7.40
C THR A 310 -30.59 -1.20 -7.17
N TRP A 311 -29.33 -1.68 -7.16
CA TRP A 311 -29.01 -3.11 -7.11
C TRP A 311 -29.71 -3.82 -5.94
N GLU A 312 -29.47 -3.40 -4.72
CA GLU A 312 -30.05 -4.05 -3.53
C GLU A 312 -31.59 -3.88 -3.41
N ALA A 313 -32.17 -2.93 -4.15
CA ALA A 313 -33.62 -2.69 -4.12
C ALA A 313 -34.39 -3.58 -5.10
N VAL A 314 -33.86 -3.80 -6.29
CA VAL A 314 -34.63 -4.45 -7.38
C VAL A 314 -33.83 -5.54 -8.13
N TYR A 315 -32.52 -5.64 -7.92
CA TYR A 315 -31.63 -6.54 -8.67
C TYR A 315 -31.82 -6.37 -10.18
N PHE A 316 -32.15 -7.43 -10.91
CA PHE A 316 -32.43 -7.42 -12.34
C PHE A 316 -33.86 -7.02 -12.72
N ASN A 317 -34.77 -6.86 -11.73
CA ASN A 317 -36.19 -6.62 -11.96
C ASN A 317 -36.47 -5.13 -12.13
N HIS A 318 -36.08 -4.59 -13.26
CA HIS A 318 -36.32 -3.21 -13.58
C HIS A 318 -37.72 -3.02 -14.16
N ASP A 319 -38.53 -2.19 -13.53
CA ASP A 319 -39.76 -1.65 -14.09
C ASP A 319 -39.84 -0.15 -13.82
N TYR A 320 -40.44 0.59 -14.74
CA TYR A 320 -40.43 2.05 -14.73
C TYR A 320 -41.12 2.63 -13.49
N ASP A 321 -42.26 2.07 -13.11
CA ASP A 321 -43.07 2.62 -12.00
C ASP A 321 -42.36 2.42 -10.65
N THR A 322 -41.78 1.24 -10.45
CA THR A 322 -40.98 0.92 -9.22
C THR A 322 -39.75 1.80 -9.13
N LEU A 323 -39.01 1.97 -10.23
CA LEU A 323 -37.80 2.81 -10.22
C LEU A 323 -38.14 4.28 -10.04
N THR A 324 -39.24 4.77 -10.63
CA THR A 324 -39.69 6.15 -10.43
C THR A 324 -40.10 6.39 -8.98
N ALA A 325 -40.89 5.50 -8.40
CA ALA A 325 -41.30 5.61 -6.98
C ALA A 325 -40.08 5.58 -6.04
N LEU A 326 -39.07 4.77 -6.36
CA LEU A 326 -37.82 4.71 -5.60
C LEU A 326 -37.01 6.02 -5.76
N ALA A 327 -36.93 6.56 -6.97
CA ALA A 327 -36.25 7.83 -7.25
C ALA A 327 -36.93 9.00 -6.51
N ASP A 328 -38.25 9.07 -6.48
CA ASP A 328 -39.02 10.09 -5.73
C ASP A 328 -38.67 10.02 -4.23
N LYS A 329 -38.63 8.82 -3.66
CA LYS A 329 -38.26 8.62 -2.25
C LYS A 329 -36.77 8.95 -2.00
N ALA A 330 -35.91 8.67 -2.95
CA ALA A 330 -34.51 9.03 -2.87
C ALA A 330 -34.33 10.57 -2.81
N VAL A 331 -35.03 11.32 -3.65
CA VAL A 331 -35.03 12.79 -3.64
C VAL A 331 -35.53 13.34 -2.30
N GLU A 332 -36.67 12.83 -1.78
CA GLU A 332 -37.20 13.22 -0.47
C GLU A 332 -36.16 12.98 0.66
N SER A 333 -35.30 11.99 0.50
CA SER A 333 -34.25 11.64 1.48
C SER A 333 -32.93 12.39 1.28
N GLY A 334 -32.86 13.28 0.29
CA GLY A 334 -31.65 14.06 0.00
C GLY A 334 -30.60 13.33 -0.83
N VAL A 335 -30.97 12.28 -1.54
CA VAL A 335 -30.10 11.63 -2.53
C VAL A 335 -29.87 12.55 -3.72
N GLU A 336 -28.62 12.70 -4.15
CA GLU A 336 -28.21 13.62 -5.21
C GLU A 336 -27.94 12.91 -6.54
N ARG A 337 -27.77 11.60 -6.50
CA ARG A 337 -27.53 10.77 -7.69
C ARG A 337 -28.21 9.42 -7.58
N PHE A 338 -29.03 9.09 -8.55
CA PHE A 338 -29.68 7.81 -8.70
C PHE A 338 -28.95 6.97 -9.76
N VAL A 339 -28.57 5.74 -9.44
CA VAL A 339 -27.82 4.85 -10.33
C VAL A 339 -28.67 3.61 -10.60
N VAL A 340 -29.06 3.44 -11.88
CA VAL A 340 -29.68 2.21 -12.37
C VAL A 340 -28.58 1.20 -12.65
N ASP A 341 -28.59 0.08 -11.92
CA ASP A 341 -27.59 -0.97 -12.02
C ASP A 341 -27.98 -2.03 -13.07
N ASP A 342 -27.38 -3.23 -13.02
CA ASP A 342 -27.61 -4.34 -13.94
C ASP A 342 -29.11 -4.62 -14.18
N GLY A 343 -29.43 -5.10 -15.39
CA GLY A 343 -30.79 -5.42 -15.82
C GLY A 343 -31.41 -4.43 -16.81
N TRP A 344 -30.80 -3.25 -17.03
CA TRP A 344 -31.28 -2.27 -17.97
C TRP A 344 -30.87 -2.56 -19.43
N PHE A 345 -29.83 -3.40 -19.64
CA PHE A 345 -29.18 -3.58 -20.93
C PHE A 345 -29.31 -5.02 -21.47
N GLY A 346 -29.26 -5.16 -22.79
CA GLY A 346 -29.21 -6.41 -23.52
C GLY A 346 -30.21 -7.46 -23.06
N ALA A 347 -29.79 -8.70 -23.06
CA ALA A 347 -30.57 -9.83 -22.53
C ALA A 347 -30.20 -10.19 -21.07
N ARG A 348 -29.42 -9.33 -20.39
CA ARG A 348 -28.97 -9.59 -19.01
C ARG A 348 -30.13 -9.56 -18.01
N ARG A 349 -30.50 -10.74 -17.52
CA ARG A 349 -31.57 -10.93 -16.52
C ARG A 349 -31.11 -11.75 -15.33
N ASP A 350 -29.85 -12.14 -15.33
CA ASP A 350 -29.14 -12.82 -14.27
C ASP A 350 -27.64 -12.58 -14.42
N ASP A 351 -26.83 -13.14 -13.53
CA ASP A 351 -25.39 -12.94 -13.48
C ASP A 351 -24.55 -13.89 -14.36
N THR A 352 -25.21 -14.74 -15.14
CA THR A 352 -24.52 -15.78 -15.92
C THR A 352 -24.01 -15.30 -17.30
N ALA A 353 -24.59 -14.25 -17.86
CA ALA A 353 -24.24 -13.75 -19.19
C ALA A 353 -24.58 -12.26 -19.40
N GLY A 354 -24.18 -11.71 -20.54
CA GLY A 354 -24.57 -10.38 -21.03
C GLY A 354 -23.79 -9.21 -20.42
N LEU A 355 -22.78 -9.45 -19.60
CA LEU A 355 -21.92 -8.38 -19.10
C LEU A 355 -21.12 -7.77 -20.25
N GLY A 356 -21.31 -6.46 -20.48
CA GLY A 356 -20.69 -5.74 -21.61
C GLY A 356 -21.63 -5.48 -22.80
N ASP A 357 -22.81 -6.05 -22.85
CA ASP A 357 -23.82 -5.83 -23.89
C ASP A 357 -24.63 -4.55 -23.61
N TRP A 358 -23.97 -3.43 -23.51
CA TRP A 358 -24.54 -2.16 -23.03
C TRP A 358 -25.43 -1.46 -24.07
N GLN A 359 -26.43 -2.19 -24.53
CA GLN A 359 -27.50 -1.65 -25.36
C GLN A 359 -28.79 -1.67 -24.55
N ILE A 360 -29.58 -0.59 -24.62
CA ILE A 360 -30.84 -0.51 -23.89
C ILE A 360 -31.76 -1.66 -24.32
N SER A 361 -32.19 -2.44 -23.32
CA SER A 361 -33.10 -3.56 -23.57
C SER A 361 -34.52 -3.05 -23.89
N GLN A 362 -35.04 -3.36 -25.05
CA GLN A 362 -36.42 -3.00 -25.41
C GLN A 362 -37.48 -3.83 -24.67
N ASP A 363 -37.11 -5.01 -24.18
CA ASP A 363 -38.02 -5.84 -23.37
C ASP A 363 -38.28 -5.17 -21.98
N VAL A 364 -37.31 -4.46 -21.43
CA VAL A 364 -37.41 -3.74 -20.16
C VAL A 364 -37.85 -2.29 -20.38
N TRP A 365 -37.34 -1.67 -21.43
CA TRP A 365 -37.55 -0.25 -21.78
C TRP A 365 -38.15 -0.18 -23.17
N PRO A 366 -39.49 -0.37 -23.36
CA PRO A 366 -40.12 -0.47 -24.68
C PRO A 366 -39.88 0.76 -25.57
N ASP A 367 -39.80 1.95 -24.96
CA ASP A 367 -39.50 3.21 -25.63
C ASP A 367 -37.99 3.53 -25.71
N GLY A 368 -37.14 2.56 -25.35
CA GLY A 368 -35.69 2.68 -25.39
C GLY A 368 -35.16 3.82 -24.49
N ASP A 369 -34.35 4.69 -25.10
CA ASP A 369 -33.74 5.81 -24.39
C ASP A 369 -34.72 6.86 -23.86
N LYS A 370 -35.94 6.92 -24.39
CA LYS A 370 -36.97 7.85 -23.90
C LYS A 370 -37.45 7.51 -22.51
N SER A 371 -37.65 6.20 -22.21
CA SER A 371 -38.04 5.75 -20.88
C SER A 371 -36.96 6.06 -19.84
N LEU A 372 -35.68 5.80 -20.16
CA LEU A 372 -34.58 6.12 -19.28
C LEU A 372 -34.41 7.63 -19.07
N LYS A 373 -34.58 8.43 -20.13
CA LYS A 373 -34.55 9.90 -20.01
C LYS A 373 -35.73 10.47 -19.20
N ALA A 374 -36.87 9.79 -19.22
CA ALA A 374 -38.03 10.19 -18.43
C ALA A 374 -37.86 9.86 -16.93
N LEU A 375 -37.07 8.85 -16.61
CA LEU A 375 -36.67 8.53 -15.23
C LEU A 375 -35.62 9.52 -14.69
N ALA A 376 -34.73 10.03 -15.55
CA ALA A 376 -33.65 10.97 -15.20
C ALA A 376 -34.15 12.41 -15.04
#